data_edc8a7f503bcd50c4cab07539c7fbe6f
#
_entry.id   edc8a7f503bcd50c4cab07539c7fbe6f
#
_cell.length_a   1.000
_cell.length_b   1.000
_cell.length_c   1.000
_cell.angle_alpha   90.00
_cell.angle_beta   90.00
_cell.angle_gamma   90.00
#
_symmetry.space_group_name_H-M   'P 1'
#
loop_
_entity.id
_entity.type
_entity.pdbx_description
1 polymer ?
#
loop_
_entity_poly.entity_id
_entity_poly.type
_entity_poly.pdbx_seq_one_letter_code
_entity_poly.pdbx_strand_id
1 'polypeptide(L)'
;PAKVLALTFTAKAAGEMRTRLRALSVPTVAARTIHSAALKQLLYFWPSVFGGRTPDLVTTKTGFLTEAINRAGLSSSLRATNRELMRDIASEIEWAKVSQVAPPDFVDEISKRSQKPRVLPEQLVQIYTAYESIKKQELAIDFEDVLLLCAAMLEEERDVRERVQDQYRYFTIDEYQDISPIQQRLINAWLGTRKDICVV
;
A
#
# COMPACT_ATOMS: atom_id res chain seq x y z
N PRO A 1 -22.53 -5.85 15.16
CA PRO A 1 -22.18 -5.77 13.75
C PRO A 1 -21.27 -4.56 13.43
N ALA A 2 -21.47 -3.38 14.05
CA ALA A 2 -20.70 -2.16 13.75
C ALA A 2 -19.18 -2.27 14.04
N LYS A 3 -18.75 -3.22 14.84
CA LYS A 3 -17.34 -3.49 15.16
C LYS A 3 -16.69 -4.54 14.25
N VAL A 4 -17.35 -4.95 13.17
CA VAL A 4 -16.83 -5.92 12.20
C VAL A 4 -16.29 -5.18 11.00
N LEU A 5 -15.06 -5.52 10.60
CA LEU A 5 -14.44 -5.10 9.34
C LEU A 5 -14.24 -6.32 8.46
N ALA A 6 -14.99 -6.37 7.35
CA ALA A 6 -14.87 -7.39 6.33
C ALA A 6 -14.00 -6.86 5.19
N LEU A 7 -12.90 -7.54 4.94
CA LEU A 7 -11.86 -7.14 3.98
C LEU A 7 -11.82 -8.09 2.79
N THR A 8 -11.62 -7.52 1.61
CA THR A 8 -11.46 -8.23 0.34
C THR A 8 -10.44 -7.52 -0.54
N PHE A 9 -10.03 -8.15 -1.65
CA PHE A 9 -9.04 -7.58 -2.57
C PHE A 9 -9.62 -6.57 -3.54
N THR A 10 -10.83 -6.76 -4.03
CA THR A 10 -11.38 -5.94 -5.12
C THR A 10 -12.55 -5.08 -4.67
N ALA A 11 -12.68 -3.90 -5.29
CA ALA A 11 -13.82 -3.01 -5.07
C ALA A 11 -15.16 -3.67 -5.46
N LYS A 12 -15.13 -4.57 -6.47
CA LYS A 12 -16.29 -5.35 -6.89
C LYS A 12 -16.73 -6.31 -5.78
N ALA A 13 -15.81 -7.13 -5.25
CA ALA A 13 -16.10 -8.05 -4.16
C ALA A 13 -16.59 -7.32 -2.90
N ALA A 14 -15.99 -6.19 -2.54
CA ALA A 14 -16.47 -5.34 -1.45
C ALA A 14 -17.90 -4.82 -1.71
N GLY A 15 -18.25 -4.49 -2.96
CA GLY A 15 -19.59 -4.10 -3.37
C GLY A 15 -20.61 -5.22 -3.21
N GLU A 16 -20.28 -6.41 -3.69
CA GLU A 16 -21.12 -7.61 -3.58
C GLU A 16 -21.33 -7.99 -2.11
N MET A 17 -20.27 -7.96 -1.30
CA MET A 17 -20.34 -8.23 0.13
C MET A 17 -21.30 -7.26 0.84
N ARG A 18 -21.20 -5.94 0.56
CA ARG A 18 -22.14 -4.95 1.10
C ARG A 18 -23.60 -5.24 0.71
N THR A 19 -23.83 -5.66 -0.52
CA THR A 19 -25.19 -6.02 -0.99
C THR A 19 -25.73 -7.23 -0.23
N ARG A 20 -24.93 -8.26 -0.05
CA ARG A 20 -25.31 -9.46 0.71
C ARG A 20 -25.58 -9.14 2.18
N LEU A 21 -24.70 -8.32 2.81
CA LEU A 21 -24.88 -7.90 4.20
C LEU A 21 -26.17 -7.10 4.42
N ARG A 22 -26.54 -6.25 3.46
CA ARG A 22 -27.84 -5.55 3.50
C ARG A 22 -29.02 -6.50 3.40
N ALA A 23 -28.97 -7.50 2.51
CA ALA A 23 -30.00 -8.52 2.37
C ALA A 23 -30.16 -9.36 3.65
N LEU A 24 -29.08 -9.56 4.39
CA LEU A 24 -29.07 -10.23 5.69
C LEU A 24 -29.44 -9.32 6.88
N SER A 25 -29.88 -8.09 6.62
CA SER A 25 -30.24 -7.10 7.65
C SER A 25 -29.10 -6.71 8.60
N VAL A 26 -27.86 -6.80 8.14
CA VAL A 26 -26.65 -6.36 8.89
C VAL A 26 -25.84 -5.27 8.15
N PRO A 27 -26.47 -4.14 7.76
CA PRO A 27 -25.85 -3.11 6.94
C PRO A 27 -24.73 -2.35 7.63
N THR A 28 -24.57 -2.50 8.94
CA THR A 28 -23.57 -1.80 9.77
C THR A 28 -22.19 -2.44 9.74
N VAL A 29 -22.06 -3.65 9.16
CA VAL A 29 -20.75 -4.26 8.92
C VAL A 29 -19.99 -3.47 7.85
N ALA A 30 -18.77 -3.05 8.17
CA ALA A 30 -17.92 -2.35 7.23
C ALA A 30 -17.27 -3.35 6.26
N ALA A 31 -17.72 -3.40 5.00
CA ALA A 31 -17.10 -4.20 3.95
C ALA A 31 -16.30 -3.31 2.99
N ARG A 32 -14.97 -3.54 2.88
CA ARG A 32 -14.00 -2.69 2.17
C ARG A 32 -12.88 -3.52 1.56
N THR A 33 -12.16 -2.91 0.60
CA THR A 33 -10.82 -3.42 0.28
C THR A 33 -9.83 -3.00 1.37
N ILE A 34 -8.74 -3.76 1.53
CA ILE A 34 -7.66 -3.45 2.49
C ILE A 34 -7.15 -2.02 2.25
N HIS A 35 -6.85 -1.67 0.98
CA HIS A 35 -6.39 -0.33 0.61
C HIS A 35 -7.41 0.77 0.94
N SER A 36 -8.70 0.54 0.69
CA SER A 36 -9.73 1.56 0.99
C SER A 36 -9.96 1.75 2.49
N ALA A 37 -9.77 0.71 3.29
CA ALA A 37 -9.81 0.80 4.74
C ALA A 37 -8.60 1.58 5.27
N ALA A 38 -7.40 1.24 4.79
CA ALA A 38 -6.15 1.92 5.12
C ALA A 38 -6.18 3.41 4.74
N LEU A 39 -6.54 3.72 3.49
CA LEU A 39 -6.61 5.10 3.00
C LEU A 39 -7.56 5.95 3.84
N LYS A 40 -8.75 5.41 4.15
CA LYS A 40 -9.72 6.13 4.99
C LYS A 40 -9.16 6.46 6.38
N GLN A 41 -8.46 5.52 7.00
CA GLN A 41 -7.84 5.73 8.31
C GLN A 41 -6.68 6.73 8.23
N LEU A 42 -5.79 6.53 7.25
CA LEU A 42 -4.63 7.39 7.03
C LEU A 42 -5.06 8.86 6.83
N LEU A 43 -6.02 9.12 5.95
CA LEU A 43 -6.50 10.48 5.70
C LEU A 43 -7.25 11.08 6.90
N TYR A 44 -7.98 10.25 7.68
CA TYR A 44 -8.68 10.72 8.87
C TYR A 44 -7.72 11.18 9.97
N PHE A 45 -6.65 10.44 10.20
CA PHE A 45 -5.67 10.74 11.24
C PHE A 45 -4.52 11.62 10.76
N TRP A 46 -4.39 11.85 9.45
CA TRP A 46 -3.28 12.62 8.87
C TRP A 46 -3.04 13.96 9.57
N PRO A 47 -4.06 14.83 9.76
CA PRO A 47 -3.83 16.13 10.37
C PRO A 47 -3.30 16.07 11.79
N SER A 48 -3.66 15.04 12.55
CA SER A 48 -3.25 14.89 13.96
C SER A 48 -1.88 14.22 14.11
N VAL A 49 -1.46 13.37 13.17
CA VAL A 49 -0.21 12.60 13.24
C VAL A 49 0.92 13.27 12.47
N PHE A 50 0.66 13.60 11.22
CA PHE A 50 1.68 14.16 10.33
C PHE A 50 1.60 15.68 10.21
N GLY A 51 0.45 16.27 10.54
CA GLY A 51 0.20 17.69 10.37
C GLY A 51 0.06 18.11 8.90
N GLY A 52 -0.21 19.41 8.68
CA GLY A 52 -0.24 19.98 7.34
C GLY A 52 -1.36 19.47 6.44
N ARG A 53 -1.16 19.62 5.14
CA ARG A 53 -2.08 19.17 4.08
C ARG A 53 -1.97 17.65 3.90
N THR A 54 -3.11 17.00 3.65
CA THR A 54 -3.13 15.59 3.24
C THR A 54 -2.47 15.41 1.86
N PRO A 55 -1.73 14.33 1.65
CA PRO A 55 -1.07 14.07 0.37
C PRO A 55 -2.07 13.72 -0.73
N ASP A 56 -1.67 13.99 -1.96
CA ASP A 56 -2.43 13.59 -3.14
C ASP A 56 -2.13 12.12 -3.48
N LEU A 57 -3.18 11.34 -3.79
CA LEU A 57 -3.01 9.94 -4.19
C LEU A 57 -2.62 9.83 -5.66
N VAL A 58 -1.46 9.27 -5.92
CA VAL A 58 -0.98 8.98 -7.27
C VAL A 58 -1.70 7.75 -7.82
N THR A 59 -2.64 7.98 -8.73
CA THR A 59 -3.38 6.91 -9.41
C THR A 59 -2.67 6.41 -10.67
N THR A 60 -1.77 7.22 -11.24
CA THR A 60 -0.99 6.89 -12.44
C THR A 60 0.48 7.22 -12.22
N LYS A 61 1.32 6.19 -12.09
CA LYS A 61 2.74 6.32 -11.78
C LYS A 61 3.60 6.84 -12.95
N THR A 62 3.08 6.82 -14.20
CA THR A 62 3.87 7.08 -15.42
C THR A 62 4.61 8.42 -15.40
N GLY A 63 3.95 9.52 -15.01
CA GLY A 63 4.57 10.84 -14.94
C GLY A 63 5.73 10.88 -13.95
N PHE A 64 5.50 10.38 -12.74
CA PHE A 64 6.51 10.29 -11.68
C PHE A 64 7.70 9.42 -12.08
N LEU A 65 7.46 8.28 -12.73
CA LEU A 65 8.53 7.39 -13.21
C LEU A 65 9.34 8.03 -14.35
N THR A 66 8.68 8.70 -15.27
CA THR A 66 9.38 9.43 -16.35
C THR A 66 10.32 10.48 -15.76
N GLU A 67 9.84 11.27 -14.82
CA GLU A 67 10.65 12.27 -14.13
C GLU A 67 11.77 11.62 -13.30
N ALA A 68 11.50 10.50 -12.64
CA ALA A 68 12.51 9.75 -11.88
C ALA A 68 13.64 9.23 -12.77
N ILE A 69 13.32 8.68 -13.95
CA ILE A 69 14.31 8.25 -14.95
C ILE A 69 15.14 9.42 -15.46
N ASN A 70 14.50 10.58 -15.67
CA ASN A 70 15.21 11.81 -16.09
C ASN A 70 16.17 12.28 -15.01
N ARG A 71 15.73 12.36 -13.75
CA ARG A 71 16.59 12.77 -12.61
C ARG A 71 17.74 11.79 -12.35
N ALA A 72 17.53 10.51 -12.60
CA ALA A 72 18.57 9.50 -12.53
C ALA A 72 19.57 9.58 -13.71
N GLY A 73 19.35 10.46 -14.69
CA GLY A 73 20.21 10.58 -15.88
C GLY A 73 20.14 9.39 -16.83
N LEU A 74 19.08 8.58 -16.76
CA LEU A 74 18.95 7.31 -17.48
C LEU A 74 18.06 7.38 -18.73
N SER A 75 17.56 8.54 -19.08
CA SER A 75 16.60 8.73 -20.19
C SER A 75 17.11 8.23 -21.55
N SER A 76 18.40 8.44 -21.84
CA SER A 76 19.03 8.00 -23.09
C SER A 76 19.28 6.49 -23.13
N SER A 77 19.61 5.89 -21.98
CA SER A 77 19.92 4.46 -21.88
C SER A 77 18.67 3.59 -21.84
N LEU A 78 17.60 4.07 -21.20
CA LEU A 78 16.39 3.29 -20.96
C LEU A 78 15.25 3.56 -21.96
N ARG A 79 15.40 4.52 -22.88
CA ARG A 79 14.33 4.93 -23.81
C ARG A 79 12.99 5.07 -23.07
N ALA A 80 12.89 6.06 -22.21
CA ALA A 80 11.76 6.29 -21.28
C ALA A 80 10.35 6.33 -21.95
N THR A 81 10.27 6.34 -23.28
CA THR A 81 9.03 6.21 -24.05
C THR A 81 8.56 4.77 -24.25
N ASN A 82 9.37 3.76 -23.89
CA ASN A 82 8.98 2.36 -24.02
C ASN A 82 8.00 1.98 -22.89
N ARG A 83 6.73 1.77 -23.26
CA ARG A 83 5.65 1.41 -22.31
C ARG A 83 5.91 0.11 -21.57
N GLU A 84 6.52 -0.87 -22.22
CA GLU A 84 6.84 -2.17 -21.61
C GLU A 84 7.89 -1.98 -20.50
N LEU A 85 8.96 -1.27 -20.81
CA LEU A 85 10.02 -0.95 -19.85
C LEU A 85 9.49 -0.15 -18.65
N MET A 86 8.59 0.81 -18.90
CA MET A 86 7.95 1.59 -17.83
C MET A 86 7.10 0.71 -16.90
N ARG A 87 6.41 -0.30 -17.45
CA ARG A 87 5.68 -1.27 -16.63
C ARG A 87 6.63 -2.14 -15.82
N ASP A 88 7.72 -2.61 -16.41
CA ASP A 88 8.72 -3.43 -15.71
C ASP A 88 9.32 -2.65 -14.54
N ILE A 89 9.72 -1.39 -14.76
CA ILE A 89 10.23 -0.52 -13.69
C ILE A 89 9.16 -0.29 -12.59
N ALA A 90 7.92 0.00 -12.99
CA ALA A 90 6.82 0.17 -12.05
C ALA A 90 6.61 -1.09 -11.20
N SER A 91 6.59 -2.27 -11.83
CA SER A 91 6.41 -3.55 -11.14
C SER A 91 7.55 -3.87 -10.17
N GLU A 92 8.79 -3.53 -10.51
CA GLU A 92 9.93 -3.75 -9.62
C GLU A 92 9.88 -2.83 -8.38
N ILE A 93 9.52 -1.56 -8.55
CA ILE A 93 9.33 -0.64 -7.42
C ILE A 93 8.13 -1.09 -6.56
N GLU A 94 7.04 -1.51 -7.20
CA GLU A 94 5.85 -2.02 -6.53
C GLU A 94 6.16 -3.28 -5.70
N TRP A 95 6.89 -4.23 -6.31
CA TRP A 95 7.39 -5.39 -5.59
C TRP A 95 8.24 -5.02 -4.37
N ALA A 96 9.18 -4.08 -4.53
CA ALA A 96 10.02 -3.64 -3.42
C ALA A 96 9.19 -3.08 -2.26
N LYS A 97 8.24 -2.21 -2.55
CA LYS A 97 7.38 -1.58 -1.54
C LYS A 97 6.46 -2.61 -0.86
N VAL A 98 5.86 -3.51 -1.64
CA VAL A 98 5.00 -4.59 -1.12
C VAL A 98 5.78 -5.56 -0.25
N SER A 99 7.04 -5.83 -0.62
CA SER A 99 7.97 -6.66 0.14
C SER A 99 8.70 -5.90 1.27
N GLN A 100 8.41 -4.58 1.42
CA GLN A 100 9.03 -3.70 2.41
C GLN A 100 10.56 -3.57 2.25
N VAL A 101 11.03 -3.61 1.01
CA VAL A 101 12.43 -3.43 0.65
C VAL A 101 12.70 -1.95 0.35
N ALA A 102 13.53 -1.32 1.17
CA ALA A 102 13.94 0.06 0.95
C ALA A 102 14.97 0.17 -0.19
N PRO A 103 15.14 1.36 -0.83
CA PRO A 103 16.11 1.54 -1.91
C PRO A 103 17.53 1.06 -1.58
N PRO A 104 18.10 1.28 -0.38
CA PRO A 104 19.44 0.80 -0.04
C PRO A 104 19.59 -0.72 -0.09
N ASP A 105 18.54 -1.47 0.26
CA ASP A 105 18.56 -2.93 0.37
C ASP A 105 18.15 -3.64 -0.93
N PHE A 106 17.74 -2.85 -1.92
CA PHE A 106 17.08 -3.36 -3.14
C PHE A 106 17.98 -4.28 -3.97
N VAL A 107 19.28 -3.94 -4.13
CA VAL A 107 20.21 -4.75 -4.93
C VAL A 107 20.41 -6.13 -4.28
N ASP A 108 20.59 -6.16 -2.98
CA ASP A 108 20.80 -7.40 -2.23
C ASP A 108 19.56 -8.30 -2.30
N GLU A 109 18.38 -7.73 -2.12
CA GLU A 109 17.12 -8.48 -2.18
C GLU A 109 16.80 -9.00 -3.59
N ILE A 110 17.05 -8.21 -4.64
CA ILE A 110 16.92 -8.66 -6.03
C ILE A 110 17.91 -9.79 -6.33
N SER A 111 19.11 -9.75 -5.76
CA SER A 111 20.12 -10.78 -5.98
C SER A 111 19.67 -12.17 -5.53
N LYS A 112 18.79 -12.26 -4.54
CA LYS A 112 18.21 -13.50 -4.01
C LYS A 112 17.08 -14.08 -4.86
N ARG A 113 16.51 -13.29 -5.77
CA ARG A 113 15.38 -13.72 -6.62
C ARG A 113 15.88 -14.59 -7.78
N SER A 114 15.10 -15.60 -8.11
CA SER A 114 15.34 -16.43 -9.30
C SER A 114 15.07 -15.66 -10.60
N GLN A 115 14.05 -14.82 -10.63
CA GLN A 115 13.72 -13.96 -11.74
C GLN A 115 14.41 -12.61 -11.59
N LYS A 116 15.25 -12.27 -12.55
CA LYS A 116 15.98 -11.00 -12.58
C LYS A 116 15.19 -9.95 -13.37
N PRO A 117 15.25 -8.67 -12.97
CA PRO A 117 14.66 -7.58 -13.73
C PRO A 117 15.38 -7.37 -15.07
N ARG A 118 14.67 -6.77 -16.03
CA ARG A 118 15.26 -6.38 -17.35
C ARG A 118 16.16 -5.16 -17.24
N VAL A 119 15.95 -4.32 -16.24
CA VAL A 119 16.77 -3.15 -15.94
C VAL A 119 17.80 -3.53 -14.88
N LEU A 120 19.00 -3.00 -14.98
CA LEU A 120 20.06 -3.28 -14.00
C LEU A 120 19.61 -2.85 -12.59
N PRO A 121 19.87 -3.68 -11.55
CA PRO A 121 19.47 -3.38 -10.18
C PRO A 121 19.93 -2.00 -9.68
N GLU A 122 21.16 -1.61 -10.05
CA GLU A 122 21.74 -0.31 -9.67
C GLU A 122 20.98 0.86 -10.30
N GLN A 123 20.51 0.70 -11.55
CA GLN A 123 19.67 1.69 -12.21
C GLN A 123 18.29 1.76 -11.57
N LEU A 124 17.71 0.62 -11.21
CA LEU A 124 16.44 0.56 -10.50
C LEU A 124 16.49 1.26 -9.14
N VAL A 125 17.59 1.09 -8.38
CA VAL A 125 17.80 1.83 -7.11
C VAL A 125 17.80 3.34 -7.34
N GLN A 126 18.50 3.81 -8.38
CA GLN A 126 18.55 5.25 -8.70
C GLN A 126 17.16 5.78 -9.05
N ILE A 127 16.41 5.05 -9.88
CA ILE A 127 15.05 5.41 -10.27
C ILE A 127 14.11 5.37 -9.06
N TYR A 128 14.17 4.32 -8.24
CA TYR A 128 13.34 4.17 -7.05
C TYR A 128 13.59 5.30 -6.05
N THR A 129 14.86 5.61 -5.78
CA THR A 129 15.24 6.73 -4.90
C THR A 129 14.73 8.08 -5.44
N ALA A 130 14.87 8.32 -6.73
CA ALA A 130 14.38 9.54 -7.37
C ALA A 130 12.83 9.60 -7.32
N TYR A 131 12.15 8.49 -7.57
CA TYR A 131 10.69 8.37 -7.52
C TYR A 131 10.15 8.74 -6.13
N GLU A 132 10.71 8.17 -5.06
CA GLU A 132 10.33 8.50 -3.69
C GLU A 132 10.61 9.98 -3.34
N SER A 133 11.74 10.52 -3.81
CA SER A 133 12.09 11.93 -3.61
C SER A 133 11.08 12.87 -4.29
N ILE A 134 10.67 12.57 -5.52
CA ILE A 134 9.67 13.36 -6.26
C ILE A 134 8.33 13.34 -5.54
N LYS A 135 7.84 12.16 -5.15
CA LYS A 135 6.58 12.04 -4.40
C LYS A 135 6.61 12.88 -3.12
N LYS A 136 7.73 12.81 -2.38
CA LYS A 136 7.90 13.61 -1.15
C LYS A 136 7.85 15.12 -1.44
N GLN A 137 8.50 15.58 -2.51
CA GLN A 137 8.50 17.00 -2.91
C GLN A 137 7.11 17.50 -3.31
N GLU A 138 6.33 16.65 -3.99
CA GLU A 138 4.99 16.97 -4.47
C GLU A 138 3.88 16.67 -3.44
N LEU A 139 4.25 16.23 -2.24
CA LEU A 139 3.32 15.78 -1.22
C LEU A 139 2.32 14.76 -1.79
N ALA A 140 2.86 13.71 -2.41
CA ALA A 140 2.11 12.66 -3.07
C ALA A 140 2.44 11.28 -2.50
N ILE A 141 1.45 10.40 -2.46
CA ILE A 141 1.58 8.99 -2.04
C ILE A 141 0.98 8.07 -3.09
N ASP A 142 1.56 6.92 -3.30
CA ASP A 142 0.96 5.85 -4.12
C ASP A 142 0.19 4.82 -3.27
N PHE A 143 -0.37 3.80 -3.92
CA PHE A 143 -1.18 2.79 -3.22
C PHE A 143 -0.38 1.98 -2.21
N GLU A 144 0.89 1.70 -2.48
CA GLU A 144 1.77 0.99 -1.57
C GLU A 144 2.10 1.86 -0.34
N ASP A 145 2.31 3.18 -0.54
CA ASP A 145 2.51 4.12 0.58
C ASP A 145 1.32 4.18 1.52
N VAL A 146 0.10 4.06 0.98
CA VAL A 146 -1.11 4.03 1.82
C VAL A 146 -1.03 2.92 2.86
N LEU A 147 -0.58 1.73 2.46
CA LEU A 147 -0.43 0.60 3.38
C LEU A 147 0.75 0.79 4.34
N LEU A 148 1.90 1.21 3.81
CA LEU A 148 3.12 1.45 4.60
C LEU A 148 2.91 2.51 5.67
N LEU A 149 2.37 3.67 5.30
CA LEU A 149 2.13 4.78 6.21
C LEU A 149 1.02 4.47 7.21
N CYS A 150 -0.04 3.78 6.79
CA CYS A 150 -1.10 3.37 7.70
C CYS A 150 -0.60 2.36 8.73
N ALA A 151 0.22 1.38 8.33
CA ALA A 151 0.82 0.43 9.25
C ALA A 151 1.76 1.12 10.24
N ALA A 152 2.69 1.97 9.74
CA ALA A 152 3.62 2.72 10.57
C ALA A 152 2.88 3.64 11.57
N MET A 153 1.86 4.38 11.11
CA MET A 153 1.03 5.22 11.96
C MET A 153 0.41 4.42 13.12
N LEU A 154 -0.12 3.23 12.84
CA LEU A 154 -0.72 2.39 13.88
C LEU A 154 0.31 1.76 14.82
N GLU A 155 1.54 1.54 14.35
CA GLU A 155 2.62 0.99 15.17
C GLU A 155 3.24 2.05 16.09
N GLU A 156 3.39 3.27 15.61
CA GLU A 156 4.06 4.37 16.31
C GLU A 156 3.09 5.16 17.20
N GLU A 157 1.85 5.42 16.73
CA GLU A 157 0.89 6.26 17.41
C GLU A 157 -0.10 5.44 18.25
N ARG A 158 0.17 5.33 19.55
CA ARG A 158 -0.63 4.53 20.47
C ARG A 158 -2.10 4.94 20.50
N ASP A 159 -2.40 6.23 20.59
CA ASP A 159 -3.76 6.75 20.67
C ASP A 159 -4.57 6.46 19.39
N VAL A 160 -3.92 6.55 18.24
CA VAL A 160 -4.53 6.21 16.95
C VAL A 160 -4.84 4.73 16.89
N ARG A 161 -3.86 3.89 17.26
CA ARG A 161 -4.01 2.43 17.31
C ARG A 161 -5.17 2.02 18.20
N GLU A 162 -5.24 2.53 19.44
CA GLU A 162 -6.32 2.21 20.37
C GLU A 162 -7.69 2.60 19.82
N ARG A 163 -7.83 3.79 19.22
CA ARG A 163 -9.09 4.23 18.57
C ARG A 163 -9.51 3.32 17.43
N VAL A 164 -8.58 2.91 16.57
CA VAL A 164 -8.88 2.02 15.44
C VAL A 164 -9.25 0.62 15.93
N GLN A 165 -8.55 0.11 16.94
CA GLN A 165 -8.82 -1.17 17.56
C GLN A 165 -10.15 -1.20 18.33
N ASP A 166 -10.57 -0.09 18.90
CA ASP A 166 -11.89 0.05 19.51
C ASP A 166 -13.02 0.11 18.49
N GLN A 167 -12.75 0.71 17.32
CA GLN A 167 -13.70 0.78 16.22
C GLN A 167 -13.93 -0.58 15.56
N TYR A 168 -12.86 -1.33 15.34
CA TYR A 168 -12.91 -2.64 14.66
C TYR A 168 -12.34 -3.72 15.58
N ARG A 169 -13.22 -4.58 16.06
CA ARG A 169 -12.85 -5.69 16.93
C ARG A 169 -12.73 -7.01 16.20
N TYR A 170 -13.61 -7.25 15.24
CA TYR A 170 -13.70 -8.51 14.53
C TYR A 170 -13.34 -8.31 13.07
N PHE A 171 -12.49 -9.18 12.55
CA PHE A 171 -12.03 -9.12 11.16
C PHE A 171 -12.46 -10.37 10.41
N THR A 172 -12.92 -10.18 9.18
CA THR A 172 -13.09 -11.27 8.22
C THR A 172 -12.32 -10.89 6.97
N ILE A 173 -11.43 -11.77 6.51
CA ILE A 173 -10.57 -11.52 5.36
C ILE A 173 -10.81 -12.63 4.34
N ASP A 174 -11.24 -12.21 3.17
CA ASP A 174 -11.48 -13.05 2.00
C ASP A 174 -10.18 -13.19 1.19
N GLU A 175 -9.95 -14.37 0.58
CA GLU A 175 -8.75 -14.69 -0.20
C GLU A 175 -7.44 -14.48 0.57
N TYR A 176 -7.39 -14.92 1.82
CA TYR A 176 -6.25 -14.66 2.72
C TYR A 176 -4.91 -15.18 2.20
N GLN A 177 -4.92 -16.22 1.34
CA GLN A 177 -3.71 -16.76 0.71
C GLN A 177 -2.99 -15.74 -0.20
N ASP A 178 -3.69 -14.71 -0.67
CA ASP A 178 -3.13 -13.68 -1.56
C ASP A 178 -2.59 -12.45 -0.80
N ILE A 179 -2.62 -12.49 0.55
CA ILE A 179 -2.16 -11.38 1.39
C ILE A 179 -0.65 -11.16 1.22
N SER A 180 -0.28 -9.96 0.82
CA SER A 180 1.11 -9.54 0.71
C SER A 180 1.75 -9.22 2.07
N PRO A 181 3.11 -9.19 2.18
CA PRO A 181 3.80 -8.87 3.43
C PRO A 181 3.36 -7.54 4.08
N ILE A 182 3.19 -6.49 3.28
CA ILE A 182 2.75 -5.18 3.82
C ILE A 182 1.30 -5.21 4.28
N GLN A 183 0.42 -5.95 3.59
CA GLN A 183 -0.96 -6.13 4.02
C GLN A 183 -1.02 -6.93 5.32
N GLN A 184 -0.20 -7.97 5.45
CA GLN A 184 -0.10 -8.75 6.68
C GLN A 184 0.38 -7.89 7.86
N ARG A 185 1.37 -7.03 7.65
CA ARG A 185 1.83 -6.06 8.67
C ARG A 185 0.70 -5.15 9.12
N LEU A 186 -0.07 -4.60 8.19
CA LEU A 186 -1.21 -3.74 8.50
C LEU A 186 -2.32 -4.51 9.25
N ILE A 187 -2.64 -5.74 8.84
CA ILE A 187 -3.60 -6.60 9.54
C ILE A 187 -3.15 -6.85 10.98
N ASN A 188 -1.87 -7.14 11.18
CA ASN A 188 -1.31 -7.32 12.52
C ASN A 188 -1.43 -6.05 13.38
N ALA A 189 -1.19 -4.88 12.80
CA ALA A 189 -1.37 -3.60 13.49
C ALA A 189 -2.84 -3.33 13.89
N TRP A 190 -3.79 -3.70 13.02
CA TRP A 190 -5.22 -3.65 13.34
C TRP A 190 -5.63 -4.62 14.45
N LEU A 191 -5.15 -5.84 14.39
CA LEU A 191 -5.47 -6.89 15.37
C LEU A 191 -4.82 -6.62 16.73
N GLY A 192 -3.56 -6.16 16.75
CA GLY A 192 -2.76 -6.10 17.97
C GLY A 192 -2.55 -7.51 18.54
N THR A 193 -2.82 -7.68 19.82
CA THR A 193 -2.70 -8.97 20.53
C THR A 193 -3.94 -9.86 20.40
N ARG A 194 -5.00 -9.39 19.74
CA ARG A 194 -6.27 -10.10 19.60
C ARG A 194 -6.19 -11.19 18.53
N LYS A 195 -7.10 -12.16 18.66
CA LYS A 195 -7.24 -13.29 17.74
C LYS A 195 -8.63 -13.33 17.07
N ASP A 196 -9.35 -12.22 17.12
CA ASP A 196 -10.72 -12.12 16.60
C ASP A 196 -10.72 -11.95 15.07
N ILE A 197 -10.19 -12.92 14.35
CA ILE A 197 -10.06 -12.93 12.90
C ILE A 197 -10.62 -14.23 12.31
N CYS A 198 -11.37 -14.11 11.23
CA CYS A 198 -11.83 -15.19 10.37
C CYS A 198 -11.19 -14.99 8.98
N VAL A 199 -10.54 -16.02 8.48
CA VAL A 199 -9.90 -16.02 7.14
C VAL A 199 -10.58 -17.05 6.25
N VAL A 200 -10.75 -16.71 4.98
CA VAL A 200 -11.39 -17.55 3.97
C VAL A 200 -10.54 -17.57 2.71
#